data_a4e39c2ae094e20e2c44ea2ef777cf7f
#
_entry.id   a4e39c2ae094e20e2c44ea2ef777cf7f
#
_cell.length_a   1.000
_cell.length_b   1.000
_cell.length_c   1.000
_cell.angle_alpha   90.00
_cell.angle_beta   90.00
_cell.angle_gamma   90.00
#
_symmetry.space_group_name_H-M   'P 1'
#
loop_
_entity.id
_entity.type
_entity.pdbx_description
1 polymer ?
#
loop_
_entity_poly.entity_id
_entity_poly.type
_entity_poly.pdbx_seq_one_letter_code
_entity_poly.pdbx_strand_id
1 'polypeptide(L)'
;TVCELSNWTGKAYRIPRGKVKDCADRKELRSTAVYILFSGAESSTIKPKAYIGEAENVYSRLVQHVSEKEFWNEAVVFISKDENLNKAHIKYLESRLYELAIDAGRYDIQNGNTPTKSSISESDQAEMEEFIEYVRLLINTLNFKVFEPLIKDDLKTNYDEDIENLFIKGARGADGQGKRAMDGFIVFKDSVIASKTVPSFPKSVNSLRNELIENNIIIEKKEKLVFVNDYLF
;
A
#
# COMPACT_ATOMS: atom_id res chain seq x y z
N THR A 1 -3.23 -13.80 13.79
CA THR A 1 -4.22 -14.50 12.93
C THR A 1 -3.47 -15.31 11.90
N VAL A 2 -4.00 -16.49 11.55
CA VAL A 2 -3.51 -17.34 10.46
C VAL A 2 -4.60 -17.38 9.40
N CYS A 3 -4.23 -17.23 8.14
CA CYS A 3 -5.13 -17.28 7.00
C CYS A 3 -4.63 -18.31 5.99
N GLU A 4 -5.51 -19.22 5.58
CA GLU A 4 -5.23 -20.27 4.61
C GLU A 4 -6.40 -20.39 3.63
N LEU A 5 -6.07 -20.79 2.41
CA LEU A 5 -7.05 -21.21 1.40
C LEU A 5 -6.85 -22.71 1.16
N SER A 6 -7.97 -23.44 1.00
CA SER A 6 -7.94 -24.92 0.88
C SER A 6 -7.25 -25.41 -0.39
N ASN A 7 -7.28 -24.62 -1.45
CA ASN A 7 -6.71 -24.94 -2.76
C ASN A 7 -5.37 -24.21 -3.05
N TRP A 8 -4.70 -23.70 -2.01
CA TRP A 8 -3.46 -22.97 -2.15
C TRP A 8 -2.37 -23.52 -1.23
N THR A 9 -1.15 -23.65 -1.74
CA THR A 9 0.02 -24.07 -0.96
C THR A 9 0.53 -22.97 -0.03
N GLY A 10 0.19 -21.72 -0.28
CA GLY A 10 0.60 -20.61 0.56
C GLY A 10 -0.20 -20.52 1.87
N LYS A 11 0.39 -19.84 2.84
CA LYS A 11 -0.17 -19.56 4.16
C LYS A 11 0.22 -18.15 4.60
N ALA A 12 -0.73 -17.39 5.15
CA ALA A 12 -0.48 -16.06 5.64
C ALA A 12 -0.56 -15.98 7.18
N TYR A 13 0.35 -15.19 7.76
CA TYR A 13 0.37 -14.85 9.19
C TYR A 13 0.22 -13.35 9.35
N ARG A 14 -0.86 -12.88 9.98
CA ARG A 14 -0.99 -11.49 10.43
C ARG A 14 -0.48 -11.41 11.87
N ILE A 15 0.57 -10.65 12.10
CA ILE A 15 1.32 -10.57 13.36
C ILE A 15 1.40 -9.10 13.80
N PRO A 16 0.75 -8.70 14.91
CA PRO A 16 0.98 -7.40 15.51
C PRO A 16 2.45 -7.26 15.96
N ARG A 17 3.04 -6.08 15.81
CA ARG A 17 4.44 -5.80 16.16
C ARG A 17 4.80 -6.26 17.58
N GLY A 18 3.95 -5.94 18.56
CA GLY A 18 4.17 -6.34 19.95
C GLY A 18 4.09 -7.86 20.21
N LYS A 19 3.64 -8.64 19.21
CA LYS A 19 3.49 -10.11 19.29
C LYS A 19 4.53 -10.88 18.48
N VAL A 20 5.50 -10.21 17.88
CA VAL A 20 6.56 -10.87 17.09
C VAL A 20 7.34 -11.86 17.96
N LYS A 21 7.73 -11.45 19.17
CA LYS A 21 8.50 -12.32 20.09
C LYS A 21 7.72 -13.54 20.54
N ASP A 22 6.40 -13.44 20.67
CA ASP A 22 5.52 -14.55 21.03
C ASP A 22 5.43 -15.63 19.93
N CYS A 23 5.96 -15.33 18.74
CA CYS A 23 6.01 -16.26 17.61
C CYS A 23 7.29 -17.09 17.53
N ALA A 24 8.18 -17.02 18.55
CA ALA A 24 9.48 -17.69 18.55
C ALA A 24 9.40 -19.22 18.35
N ASP A 25 8.35 -19.86 18.86
CA ASP A 25 8.15 -21.31 18.78
C ASP A 25 7.47 -21.77 17.47
N ARG A 26 7.07 -20.83 16.60
CA ARG A 26 6.49 -21.17 15.31
C ARG A 26 7.57 -21.49 14.29
N LYS A 27 7.76 -22.79 14.05
CA LYS A 27 8.78 -23.28 13.12
C LYS A 27 8.59 -22.77 11.71
N GLU A 28 7.35 -22.61 11.27
CA GLU A 28 6.98 -22.16 9.94
C GLU A 28 7.47 -20.71 9.64
N LEU A 29 7.64 -19.89 10.67
CA LEU A 29 8.19 -18.54 10.51
C LEU A 29 9.72 -18.49 10.42
N ARG A 30 10.40 -19.64 10.53
CA ARG A 30 11.84 -19.78 10.29
C ARG A 30 12.16 -20.18 8.85
N SER A 31 11.14 -20.24 7.99
CA SER A 31 11.29 -20.54 6.57
C SER A 31 11.37 -19.28 5.71
N THR A 32 11.65 -19.52 4.45
CA THR A 32 11.69 -18.53 3.37
C THR A 32 10.30 -17.90 3.16
N ALA A 33 10.24 -16.58 3.09
CA ALA A 33 8.99 -15.85 3.05
C ALA A 33 9.12 -14.50 2.33
N VAL A 34 8.00 -13.99 1.83
CA VAL A 34 7.78 -12.58 1.54
C VAL A 34 6.85 -11.99 2.60
N TYR A 35 7.04 -10.74 2.98
CA TYR A 35 6.24 -10.09 4.02
C TYR A 35 6.00 -8.62 3.73
N ILE A 36 4.94 -8.09 4.34
CA ILE A 36 4.57 -6.68 4.24
C ILE A 36 4.38 -6.15 5.65
N LEU A 37 5.04 -5.04 5.96
CA LEU A 37 4.87 -4.29 7.21
C LEU A 37 3.92 -3.13 6.94
N PHE A 38 2.93 -2.92 7.81
CA PHE A 38 1.93 -1.86 7.71
C PHE A 38 1.97 -0.93 8.90
N SER A 39 1.83 0.38 8.67
CA SER A 39 1.58 1.35 9.74
C SER A 39 0.18 1.16 10.34
N GLY A 40 -0.01 1.62 11.59
CA GLY A 40 -1.33 1.67 12.20
C GLY A 40 -2.23 2.73 11.56
N ALA A 41 -3.54 2.54 11.72
CA ALA A 41 -4.55 3.49 11.26
C ALA A 41 -4.52 4.85 11.98
N GLU A 42 -3.90 4.90 13.18
CA GLU A 42 -3.76 6.11 13.99
C GLU A 42 -2.53 6.97 13.65
N SER A 43 -1.73 6.54 12.70
CA SER A 43 -0.63 7.35 12.21
C SER A 43 -1.23 8.61 11.56
N SER A 44 -0.89 9.79 12.08
CA SER A 44 -1.29 11.12 11.57
C SER A 44 -0.75 11.41 10.15
N THR A 45 -0.26 10.41 9.47
CA THR A 45 0.24 10.49 8.11
C THR A 45 -0.93 10.43 7.13
N ILE A 46 -0.93 11.33 6.20
CA ILE A 46 -1.94 11.46 5.14
C ILE A 46 -2.05 10.19 4.30
N LYS A 47 -0.95 9.46 4.08
CA LYS A 47 -0.94 8.13 3.48
C LYS A 47 -0.46 7.10 4.49
N PRO A 48 -1.13 5.95 4.62
CA PRO A 48 -0.60 4.83 5.41
C PRO A 48 0.73 4.38 4.80
N LYS A 49 1.63 3.89 5.65
CA LYS A 49 2.95 3.41 5.23
C LYS A 49 2.98 1.91 5.10
N ALA A 50 3.71 1.41 4.11
CA ALA A 50 3.99 -0.01 3.97
C ALA A 50 5.47 -0.22 3.59
N TYR A 51 5.99 -1.39 3.94
CA TYR A 51 7.29 -1.87 3.53
C TYR A 51 7.16 -3.31 3.05
N ILE A 52 7.68 -3.63 1.90
CA ILE A 52 7.65 -4.98 1.32
C ILE A 52 9.06 -5.55 1.43
N GLY A 53 9.19 -6.80 1.88
CA GLY A 53 10.48 -7.43 2.07
C GLY A 53 10.44 -8.94 1.91
N GLU A 54 11.62 -9.52 1.74
CA GLU A 54 11.85 -10.96 1.68
C GLU A 54 12.83 -11.40 2.78
N ALA A 55 12.76 -12.66 3.18
CA ALA A 55 13.72 -13.25 4.10
C ALA A 55 13.75 -14.78 3.97
N GLU A 56 14.94 -15.38 4.15
CA GLU A 56 15.10 -16.85 4.27
C GLU A 56 14.73 -17.34 5.66
N ASN A 57 14.75 -16.47 6.67
CA ASN A 57 14.22 -16.69 8.01
C ASN A 57 13.44 -15.44 8.42
N VAL A 58 12.13 -15.49 8.18
CA VAL A 58 11.29 -14.29 8.36
C VAL A 58 11.13 -13.94 9.85
N TYR A 59 11.15 -14.91 10.78
CA TYR A 59 11.10 -14.59 12.20
C TYR A 59 12.28 -13.70 12.63
N SER A 60 13.51 -14.10 12.28
CA SER A 60 14.72 -13.32 12.60
C SER A 60 14.66 -11.92 11.96
N ARG A 61 14.15 -11.83 10.75
CA ARG A 61 14.01 -10.56 10.05
C ARG A 61 12.98 -9.64 10.71
N LEU A 62 11.84 -10.17 11.15
CA LEU A 62 10.84 -9.39 11.87
C LEU A 62 11.38 -8.89 13.23
N VAL A 63 12.11 -9.73 13.97
CA VAL A 63 12.76 -9.31 15.23
C VAL A 63 13.72 -8.14 14.99
N GLN A 64 14.51 -8.20 13.91
CA GLN A 64 15.38 -7.09 13.50
C GLN A 64 14.56 -5.83 13.20
N HIS A 65 13.48 -5.93 12.45
CA HIS A 65 12.61 -4.78 12.14
C HIS A 65 11.90 -4.18 13.36
N VAL A 66 11.64 -4.96 14.40
CA VAL A 66 11.13 -4.41 15.68
C VAL A 66 12.08 -3.38 16.28
N SER A 67 13.41 -3.57 16.11
CA SER A 67 14.42 -2.64 16.63
C SER A 67 14.80 -1.52 15.67
N GLU A 68 14.70 -1.74 14.35
CA GLU A 68 15.22 -0.81 13.33
C GLU A 68 14.16 0.11 12.72
N LYS A 69 12.90 -0.29 12.70
CA LYS A 69 11.81 0.43 12.03
C LYS A 69 10.65 0.71 12.99
N GLU A 70 10.35 1.97 13.22
CA GLU A 70 9.31 2.38 14.17
C GLU A 70 7.91 2.54 13.55
N PHE A 71 7.83 2.75 12.23
CA PHE A 71 6.60 3.16 11.55
C PHE A 71 5.50 2.09 11.53
N TRP A 72 5.81 0.80 11.68
CA TRP A 72 4.86 -0.29 11.48
C TRP A 72 4.26 -0.84 12.77
N ASN A 73 3.03 -1.30 12.68
CA ASN A 73 2.26 -1.88 13.77
C ASN A 73 1.88 -3.34 13.52
N GLU A 74 1.79 -3.75 12.26
CA GLU A 74 1.41 -5.09 11.85
C GLU A 74 2.30 -5.60 10.71
N ALA A 75 2.60 -6.89 10.74
CA ALA A 75 3.23 -7.61 9.65
C ALA A 75 2.25 -8.64 9.08
N VAL A 76 2.20 -8.77 7.76
CA VAL A 76 1.58 -9.92 7.09
C VAL A 76 2.68 -10.68 6.36
N VAL A 77 2.86 -11.93 6.73
CA VAL A 77 3.91 -12.83 6.25
C VAL A 77 3.29 -13.92 5.40
N PHE A 78 3.87 -14.20 4.25
CA PHE A 78 3.45 -15.26 3.34
C PHE A 78 4.55 -16.29 3.19
N ILE A 79 4.23 -17.54 3.51
CA ILE A 79 5.11 -18.71 3.37
C ILE A 79 4.46 -19.74 2.46
N SER A 80 5.24 -20.73 2.01
CA SER A 80 4.71 -21.96 1.41
C SER A 80 4.63 -23.07 2.43
N LYS A 81 3.53 -23.84 2.44
CA LYS A 81 3.33 -25.01 3.32
C LYS A 81 4.19 -26.20 2.94
N ASP A 82 4.57 -26.28 1.68
CA ASP A 82 5.39 -27.34 1.09
C ASP A 82 6.89 -26.98 0.98
N GLU A 83 7.28 -25.83 1.57
CA GLU A 83 8.65 -25.29 1.57
C GLU A 83 9.25 -25.04 0.17
N ASN A 84 8.43 -24.95 -0.88
CA ASN A 84 8.90 -24.77 -2.26
C ASN A 84 9.38 -23.34 -2.57
N LEU A 85 9.16 -22.35 -1.69
CA LEU A 85 9.71 -21.02 -1.88
C LEU A 85 11.21 -21.00 -1.63
N ASN A 86 11.98 -20.75 -2.68
CA ASN A 86 13.43 -20.56 -2.60
C ASN A 86 13.80 -19.05 -2.65
N LYS A 87 15.09 -18.74 -2.52
CA LYS A 87 15.62 -17.36 -2.53
C LYS A 87 15.29 -16.60 -3.82
N ALA A 88 15.29 -17.27 -4.96
CA ALA A 88 14.98 -16.63 -6.23
C ALA A 88 13.49 -16.29 -6.34
N HIS A 89 12.62 -17.18 -5.85
CA HIS A 89 11.18 -16.98 -5.80
C HIS A 89 10.81 -15.79 -4.92
N ILE A 90 11.33 -15.69 -3.68
CA ILE A 90 10.97 -14.58 -2.78
C ILE A 90 11.49 -13.23 -3.25
N LYS A 91 12.65 -13.17 -3.92
CA LYS A 91 13.12 -11.94 -4.58
C LYS A 91 12.22 -11.54 -5.74
N TYR A 92 11.75 -12.49 -6.54
CA TYR A 92 10.78 -12.21 -7.59
C TYR A 92 9.48 -11.66 -7.00
N LEU A 93 8.93 -12.33 -5.98
CA LEU A 93 7.71 -11.90 -5.29
C LEU A 93 7.86 -10.52 -4.67
N GLU A 94 8.96 -10.23 -3.97
CA GLU A 94 9.25 -8.91 -3.39
C GLU A 94 9.22 -7.82 -4.47
N SER A 95 9.93 -8.03 -5.59
CA SER A 95 9.99 -7.06 -6.68
C SER A 95 8.61 -6.82 -7.30
N ARG A 96 7.86 -7.88 -7.58
CA ARG A 96 6.53 -7.78 -8.21
C ARG A 96 5.49 -7.13 -7.28
N LEU A 97 5.48 -7.51 -6.00
CA LEU A 97 4.59 -6.89 -5.01
C LEU A 97 4.93 -5.42 -4.78
N TYR A 98 6.23 -5.07 -4.80
CA TYR A 98 6.67 -3.68 -4.73
C TYR A 98 6.15 -2.88 -5.93
N GLU A 99 6.32 -3.37 -7.16
CA GLU A 99 5.79 -2.74 -8.38
C GLU A 99 4.28 -2.50 -8.26
N LEU A 100 3.51 -3.53 -7.89
CA LEU A 100 2.05 -3.43 -7.72
C LEU A 100 1.65 -2.41 -6.65
N ALA A 101 2.40 -2.30 -5.56
CA ALA A 101 2.12 -1.32 -4.51
C ALA A 101 2.42 0.12 -4.95
N ILE A 102 3.49 0.32 -5.72
CA ILE A 102 3.82 1.63 -6.31
C ILE A 102 2.75 2.03 -7.32
N ASP A 103 2.35 1.13 -8.22
CA ASP A 103 1.33 1.40 -9.24
C ASP A 103 -0.04 1.70 -8.61
N ALA A 104 -0.39 1.01 -7.53
CA ALA A 104 -1.61 1.27 -6.78
C ALA A 104 -1.63 2.66 -6.11
N GLY A 105 -0.48 3.18 -5.69
CA GLY A 105 -0.30 4.54 -5.18
C GLY A 105 -1.02 4.87 -3.86
N ARG A 106 -1.60 3.87 -3.17
CA ARG A 106 -2.39 4.07 -1.94
C ARG A 106 -1.55 4.21 -0.68
N TYR A 107 -0.36 3.62 -0.66
CA TYR A 107 0.55 3.61 0.48
C TYR A 107 1.84 4.36 0.15
N ASP A 108 2.43 4.95 1.17
CA ASP A 108 3.80 5.46 1.13
C ASP A 108 4.76 4.28 1.37
N ILE A 109 5.43 3.82 0.31
CA ILE A 109 6.27 2.61 0.35
C ILE A 109 7.65 2.96 0.90
N GLN A 110 7.98 2.40 2.06
CA GLN A 110 9.16 2.70 2.87
C GLN A 110 10.42 1.88 2.49
N ASN A 111 10.45 1.30 1.29
CA ASN A 111 11.63 0.62 0.79
C ASN A 111 12.71 1.65 0.41
N GLY A 112 13.90 1.55 1.02
CA GLY A 112 15.00 2.48 0.73
C GLY A 112 15.59 2.33 -0.68
N ASN A 113 15.46 1.14 -1.27
CA ASN A 113 15.87 0.84 -2.63
C ASN A 113 14.77 0.04 -3.34
N THR A 114 14.70 0.18 -4.65
CA THR A 114 13.84 -0.68 -5.49
C THR A 114 14.35 -2.12 -5.43
N PRO A 115 13.51 -3.10 -5.06
CA PRO A 115 13.90 -4.50 -5.05
C PRO A 115 14.36 -4.98 -6.43
N THR A 116 15.45 -5.75 -6.45
CA THR A 116 15.98 -6.30 -7.70
C THR A 116 15.23 -7.58 -8.06
N LYS A 117 14.60 -7.58 -9.23
CA LYS A 117 13.91 -8.76 -9.76
C LYS A 117 14.92 -9.87 -10.05
N SER A 118 14.68 -11.08 -9.53
CA SER A 118 15.49 -12.24 -9.87
C SER A 118 15.03 -12.86 -11.19
N SER A 119 15.99 -13.46 -11.91
CA SER A 119 15.69 -14.29 -13.08
C SER A 119 15.30 -15.69 -12.59
N ILE A 120 14.11 -16.12 -12.95
CA ILE A 120 13.59 -17.47 -12.69
C ILE A 120 13.03 -18.03 -14.00
N SER A 121 12.79 -19.34 -14.07
CA SER A 121 12.22 -19.96 -15.26
C SER A 121 10.83 -19.42 -15.60
N GLU A 122 10.40 -19.57 -16.84
CA GLU A 122 9.06 -19.13 -17.26
C GLU A 122 7.95 -19.87 -16.49
N SER A 123 8.16 -21.14 -16.19
CA SER A 123 7.26 -21.92 -15.34
C SER A 123 7.17 -21.38 -13.92
N ASP A 124 8.33 -21.07 -13.30
CA ASP A 124 8.37 -20.50 -11.95
C ASP A 124 7.72 -19.10 -11.92
N GLN A 125 7.88 -18.30 -13.00
CA GLN A 125 7.22 -17.01 -13.11
C GLN A 125 5.69 -17.15 -13.07
N ALA A 126 5.14 -18.09 -13.84
CA ALA A 126 3.71 -18.36 -13.87
C ALA A 126 3.19 -18.78 -12.48
N GLU A 127 3.92 -19.65 -11.78
CA GLU A 127 3.58 -20.06 -10.42
C GLU A 127 3.65 -18.91 -9.42
N MET A 128 4.65 -18.04 -9.52
CA MET A 128 4.79 -16.89 -8.63
C MET A 128 3.74 -15.81 -8.93
N GLU A 129 3.33 -15.59 -10.17
CA GLU A 129 2.22 -14.67 -10.48
C GLU A 129 0.88 -15.22 -9.91
N GLU A 130 0.63 -16.54 -9.97
CA GLU A 130 -0.52 -17.14 -9.29
C GLU A 130 -0.43 -16.96 -7.77
N PHE A 131 0.74 -17.15 -7.17
CA PHE A 131 0.97 -16.90 -5.75
C PHE A 131 0.63 -15.45 -5.37
N ILE A 132 1.00 -14.47 -6.21
CA ILE A 132 0.68 -13.05 -6.03
C ILE A 132 -0.83 -12.81 -6.03
N GLU A 133 -1.60 -13.44 -6.89
CA GLU A 133 -3.06 -13.29 -6.90
C GLU A 133 -3.69 -13.73 -5.56
N TYR A 134 -3.23 -14.83 -4.97
CA TYR A 134 -3.67 -15.24 -3.64
C TYR A 134 -3.19 -14.30 -2.52
N VAL A 135 -1.97 -13.75 -2.63
CA VAL A 135 -1.48 -12.71 -1.71
C VAL A 135 -2.40 -11.49 -1.75
N ARG A 136 -2.76 -11.01 -2.95
CA ARG A 136 -3.68 -9.87 -3.13
C ARG A 136 -5.05 -10.15 -2.52
N LEU A 137 -5.61 -11.32 -2.76
CA LEU A 137 -6.90 -11.74 -2.19
C LEU A 137 -6.86 -11.71 -0.65
N LEU A 138 -5.83 -12.28 -0.03
CA LEU A 138 -5.71 -12.33 1.43
C LEU A 138 -5.43 -10.95 2.04
N ILE A 139 -4.60 -10.13 1.42
CA ILE A 139 -4.32 -8.76 1.86
C ILE A 139 -5.61 -7.93 1.87
N ASN A 140 -6.44 -8.04 0.83
CA ASN A 140 -7.73 -7.37 0.76
C ASN A 140 -8.71 -7.88 1.82
N THR A 141 -8.75 -9.20 2.05
CA THR A 141 -9.58 -9.83 3.10
C THR A 141 -9.16 -9.36 4.50
N LEU A 142 -7.88 -9.08 4.71
CA LEU A 142 -7.33 -8.50 5.95
C LEU A 142 -7.53 -6.99 6.04
N ASN A 143 -8.22 -6.39 5.08
CA ASN A 143 -8.55 -4.95 4.97
C ASN A 143 -7.33 -4.04 4.72
N PHE A 144 -6.28 -4.56 4.09
CA PHE A 144 -5.18 -3.76 3.55
C PHE A 144 -5.34 -3.61 2.04
N LYS A 145 -5.41 -2.37 1.56
CA LYS A 145 -5.67 -2.07 0.14
C LYS A 145 -4.40 -1.69 -0.63
N VAL A 146 -3.25 -2.21 -0.19
CA VAL A 146 -1.93 -1.81 -0.71
C VAL A 146 -1.74 -2.09 -2.20
N PHE A 147 -2.44 -3.08 -2.75
CA PHE A 147 -2.38 -3.46 -4.17
C PHE A 147 -3.62 -3.07 -4.98
N GLU A 148 -4.58 -2.37 -4.37
CA GLU A 148 -5.74 -1.88 -5.10
C GLU A 148 -5.46 -0.51 -5.68
N PRO A 149 -5.57 -0.31 -7.01
CA PRO A 149 -5.38 1.01 -7.61
C PRO A 149 -6.40 2.02 -7.04
N LEU A 150 -6.01 3.29 -6.94
CA LEU A 150 -6.90 4.38 -6.52
C LEU A 150 -8.08 4.52 -7.49
N ILE A 151 -7.78 4.40 -8.77
CA ILE A 151 -8.75 4.41 -9.85
C ILE A 151 -8.72 3.00 -10.44
N LYS A 152 -9.80 2.25 -10.30
CA LYS A 152 -9.97 1.08 -11.15
C LYS A 152 -10.19 1.61 -12.56
N ASP A 153 -9.26 1.31 -13.48
CA ASP A 153 -9.57 1.35 -14.90
C ASP A 153 -10.62 0.26 -15.11
N ASP A 154 -11.88 0.66 -15.05
CA ASP A 154 -12.98 -0.24 -15.29
C ASP A 154 -12.80 -0.81 -16.70
N LEU A 155 -12.37 -2.07 -16.75
CA LEU A 155 -12.72 -2.92 -17.86
C LEU A 155 -14.22 -2.66 -18.09
N LYS A 156 -14.56 -2.11 -19.25
CA LYS A 156 -15.90 -1.80 -19.73
C LYS A 156 -16.83 -2.98 -19.49
N THR A 157 -17.29 -3.15 -18.27
CA THR A 157 -18.43 -4.00 -17.96
C THR A 157 -19.66 -3.10 -18.07
N ASN A 158 -20.58 -3.48 -18.94
CA ASN A 158 -21.79 -2.75 -19.32
C ASN A 158 -22.80 -2.52 -18.17
N TYR A 159 -22.34 -2.37 -16.93
CA TYR A 159 -23.18 -2.23 -15.74
C TYR A 159 -22.75 -1.14 -14.77
N ASP A 160 -21.72 -0.31 -15.07
CA ASP A 160 -21.43 0.85 -14.25
C ASP A 160 -22.04 2.09 -14.90
N GLU A 161 -23.21 2.45 -14.39
CA GLU A 161 -23.83 3.75 -14.55
C GLU A 161 -22.81 4.83 -14.15
N ASP A 162 -22.55 5.74 -15.08
CA ASP A 162 -21.95 7.07 -14.96
C ASP A 162 -21.30 7.41 -13.61
N ILE A 163 -20.05 6.96 -13.37
CA ILE A 163 -19.22 7.58 -12.34
C ILE A 163 -18.79 8.95 -12.91
N GLU A 164 -19.67 9.92 -12.71
CA GLU A 164 -19.47 11.31 -13.17
C GLU A 164 -18.18 11.87 -12.54
N ASN A 165 -17.28 12.38 -13.39
CA ASN A 165 -16.22 13.26 -12.93
C ASN A 165 -16.85 14.53 -12.35
N LEU A 166 -16.51 14.83 -11.12
CA LEU A 166 -16.99 16.01 -10.42
C LEU A 166 -16.00 17.15 -10.58
N PHE A 167 -16.53 18.35 -10.80
CA PHE A 167 -15.74 19.56 -10.99
C PHE A 167 -16.12 20.58 -9.92
N ILE A 168 -15.12 21.20 -9.30
CA ILE A 168 -15.31 22.26 -8.32
C ILE A 168 -14.55 23.49 -8.78
N LYS A 169 -15.29 24.59 -9.03
CA LYS A 169 -14.70 25.91 -9.22
C LYS A 169 -15.04 26.81 -8.04
N GLY A 170 -14.04 27.38 -7.42
CA GLY A 170 -14.20 28.19 -6.23
C GLY A 170 -13.49 29.53 -6.29
N ALA A 171 -13.70 30.34 -5.26
CA ALA A 171 -13.01 31.61 -5.10
C ALA A 171 -11.48 31.39 -4.99
N ARG A 172 -10.71 32.45 -5.30
CA ARG A 172 -9.23 32.47 -5.20
C ARG A 172 -8.53 31.44 -6.06
N GLY A 173 -9.11 31.13 -7.24
CA GLY A 173 -8.49 30.29 -8.26
C GLY A 173 -8.57 28.80 -7.98
N ALA A 174 -9.41 28.35 -7.04
CA ALA A 174 -9.67 26.92 -6.86
C ALA A 174 -10.35 26.35 -8.11
N ASP A 175 -9.77 25.30 -8.68
CA ASP A 175 -10.27 24.54 -9.84
C ASP A 175 -9.88 23.07 -9.66
N GLY A 176 -10.79 22.30 -9.11
CA GLY A 176 -10.56 20.91 -8.75
C GLY A 176 -11.40 19.97 -9.59
N GLN A 177 -10.85 18.79 -9.84
CA GLN A 177 -11.52 17.67 -10.48
C GLN A 177 -11.33 16.43 -9.63
N GLY A 178 -12.31 15.54 -9.66
CA GLY A 178 -12.23 14.31 -8.90
C GLY A 178 -13.43 13.40 -9.13
N LYS A 179 -13.44 12.26 -8.47
CA LYS A 179 -14.55 11.32 -8.50
C LYS A 179 -14.78 10.65 -7.15
N ARG A 180 -15.98 10.13 -6.94
CA ARG A 180 -16.26 9.28 -5.79
C ARG A 180 -15.56 7.93 -5.95
N ALA A 181 -15.01 7.41 -4.85
CA ALA A 181 -14.50 6.05 -4.74
C ALA A 181 -15.29 5.29 -3.67
N MET A 182 -15.18 3.97 -3.63
CA MET A 182 -15.88 3.15 -2.64
C MET A 182 -15.49 3.49 -1.19
N ASP A 183 -14.28 4.00 -0.99
CA ASP A 183 -13.66 4.28 0.30
C ASP A 183 -13.31 5.76 0.50
N GLY A 184 -13.87 6.67 -0.32
CA GLY A 184 -13.62 8.09 -0.16
C GLY A 184 -13.88 8.91 -1.41
N PHE A 185 -13.09 9.95 -1.60
CA PHE A 185 -13.17 10.84 -2.74
C PHE A 185 -11.76 11.05 -3.32
N ILE A 186 -11.59 10.77 -4.62
CA ILE A 186 -10.33 10.95 -5.31
C ILE A 186 -10.30 12.35 -5.91
N VAL A 187 -9.30 13.15 -5.52
CA VAL A 187 -8.96 14.40 -6.17
C VAL A 187 -7.87 14.11 -7.20
N PHE A 188 -8.09 14.53 -8.44
CA PHE A 188 -7.15 14.26 -9.52
C PHE A 188 -5.93 15.16 -9.46
N LYS A 189 -4.83 14.63 -9.98
CA LYS A 189 -3.61 15.36 -10.27
C LYS A 189 -3.93 16.68 -11.01
N ASP A 190 -3.10 17.70 -10.78
CA ASP A 190 -3.23 19.06 -11.32
C ASP A 190 -4.47 19.82 -10.84
N SER A 191 -5.30 19.27 -9.96
CA SER A 191 -6.35 20.02 -9.27
C SER A 191 -5.75 21.15 -8.45
N VAL A 192 -6.34 22.35 -8.59
CA VAL A 192 -5.87 23.58 -7.94
C VAL A 192 -6.70 23.85 -6.68
N ILE A 193 -6.05 24.05 -5.54
CA ILE A 193 -6.71 24.53 -4.32
C ILE A 193 -6.57 26.05 -4.20
N ALA A 194 -7.44 26.67 -3.40
CA ALA A 194 -7.37 28.11 -3.12
C ALA A 194 -6.01 28.50 -2.53
N SER A 195 -5.36 29.53 -3.07
CA SER A 195 -4.03 29.98 -2.62
C SER A 195 -4.03 30.51 -1.18
N LYS A 196 -5.14 31.12 -0.74
CA LYS A 196 -5.29 31.70 0.59
C LYS A 196 -6.56 31.19 1.28
N THR A 197 -6.49 30.97 2.59
CA THR A 197 -7.64 30.67 3.45
C THR A 197 -8.30 31.94 3.99
N VAL A 198 -9.51 31.83 4.52
CA VAL A 198 -10.22 32.91 5.22
C VAL A 198 -10.10 32.73 6.73
N PRO A 199 -10.27 33.77 7.55
CA PRO A 199 -10.23 33.64 9.01
C PRO A 199 -11.22 32.64 9.58
N SER A 200 -12.36 32.44 8.92
CA SER A 200 -13.39 31.46 9.29
C SER A 200 -13.12 30.04 8.79
N PHE A 201 -11.95 29.78 8.17
CA PHE A 201 -11.63 28.45 7.66
C PHE A 201 -11.45 27.45 8.80
N PRO A 202 -12.10 26.27 8.79
CA PRO A 202 -12.03 25.30 9.88
C PRO A 202 -10.58 24.90 10.20
N LYS A 203 -10.23 24.91 11.50
CA LYS A 203 -8.84 24.60 11.92
C LYS A 203 -8.38 23.20 11.48
N SER A 204 -9.26 22.19 11.58
CA SER A 204 -8.95 20.82 11.14
C SER A 204 -8.62 20.73 9.66
N VAL A 205 -9.38 21.42 8.81
CA VAL A 205 -9.15 21.46 7.36
C VAL A 205 -7.87 22.23 7.03
N ASN A 206 -7.57 23.29 7.82
CA ASN A 206 -6.32 24.03 7.65
C ASN A 206 -5.09 23.20 8.05
N SER A 207 -5.19 22.41 9.12
CA SER A 207 -4.14 21.47 9.51
C SER A 207 -3.89 20.44 8.42
N LEU A 208 -4.95 19.82 7.89
CA LEU A 208 -4.84 18.87 6.77
C LEU A 208 -4.21 19.51 5.54
N ARG A 209 -4.63 20.74 5.18
CA ARG A 209 -4.03 21.48 4.07
C ARG A 209 -2.52 21.66 4.26
N ASN A 210 -2.09 22.12 5.44
CA ASN A 210 -0.67 22.33 5.74
C ASN A 210 0.11 21.02 5.67
N GLU A 211 -0.44 19.95 6.21
CA GLU A 211 0.14 18.61 6.15
C GLU A 211 0.31 18.10 4.70
N LEU A 212 -0.68 18.35 3.83
CA LEU A 212 -0.59 18.03 2.40
C LEU A 212 0.54 18.80 1.69
N ILE A 213 0.75 20.05 2.07
CA ILE A 213 1.83 20.90 1.53
C ILE A 213 3.19 20.43 2.08
N GLU A 214 3.32 20.22 3.37
CA GLU A 214 4.56 19.76 4.01
C GLU A 214 5.04 18.41 3.47
N ASN A 215 4.11 17.53 3.12
CA ASN A 215 4.41 16.22 2.52
C ASN A 215 4.56 16.25 0.98
N ASN A 216 4.58 17.45 0.37
CA ASN A 216 4.71 17.64 -1.09
C ASN A 216 3.61 16.93 -1.93
N ILE A 217 2.44 16.65 -1.34
CA ILE A 217 1.27 16.15 -2.06
C ILE A 217 0.63 17.30 -2.84
N ILE A 218 0.69 18.49 -2.24
CA ILE A 218 0.35 19.77 -2.88
C ILE A 218 1.61 20.61 -2.94
N ILE A 219 1.94 21.11 -4.11
CA ILE A 219 3.09 22.00 -4.32
C ILE A 219 2.65 23.32 -4.93
N GLU A 220 3.47 24.36 -4.75
CA GLU A 220 3.29 25.63 -5.46
C GLU A 220 3.88 25.53 -6.86
N LYS A 221 3.04 25.78 -7.88
CA LYS A 221 3.43 25.82 -9.29
C LYS A 221 2.80 27.06 -9.96
N LYS A 222 3.61 27.99 -10.41
CA LYS A 222 3.14 29.26 -11.04
C LYS A 222 2.12 30.00 -10.16
N GLU A 223 2.45 30.22 -8.89
CA GLU A 223 1.62 30.91 -7.89
C GLU A 223 0.29 30.18 -7.55
N LYS A 224 0.14 28.93 -7.96
CA LYS A 224 -1.00 28.08 -7.65
C LYS A 224 -0.57 26.88 -6.82
N LEU A 225 -1.42 26.48 -5.89
CA LEU A 225 -1.23 25.24 -5.12
C LEU A 225 -1.94 24.10 -5.85
N VAL A 226 -1.18 23.11 -6.30
CA VAL A 226 -1.69 22.02 -7.15
C VAL A 226 -1.36 20.65 -6.57
N PHE A 227 -2.25 19.70 -6.74
CA PHE A 227 -1.99 18.28 -6.45
C PHE A 227 -0.99 17.70 -7.44
N VAL A 228 0.04 17.05 -6.93
CA VAL A 228 1.13 16.43 -7.74
C VAL A 228 0.68 15.11 -8.37
N ASN A 229 -0.14 14.36 -7.65
CA ASN A 229 -0.69 13.07 -8.05
C ASN A 229 -2.17 13.00 -7.65
N ASP A 230 -2.86 11.97 -8.14
CA ASP A 230 -4.19 11.64 -7.65
C ASP A 230 -4.13 11.34 -6.14
N TYR A 231 -5.10 11.84 -5.39
CA TYR A 231 -5.12 11.71 -3.95
C TYR A 231 -6.50 11.27 -3.45
N LEU A 232 -6.53 10.23 -2.61
CA LEU A 232 -7.74 9.73 -1.97
C LEU A 232 -7.89 10.37 -0.57
N PHE A 233 -9.06 11.02 -0.35
CA PHE A 233 -9.51 11.54 0.93
C PHE A 233 -10.45 10.57 1.62
#